data_add4d90bd0fb6b94b8a66c99076ff7a9
#
_entry.id   add4d90bd0fb6b94b8a66c99076ff7a9
#
_cell.length_a   1.000
_cell.length_b   1.000
_cell.length_c   1.000
_cell.angle_alpha   90.00
_cell.angle_beta   90.00
_cell.angle_gamma   90.00
#
_symmetry.space_group_name_H-M   'P 1'
#
loop_
_entity.id
_entity.type
_entity.pdbx_description
1 polymer ?
#
loop_
_entity_poly.entity_id
_entity_poly.type
_entity_poly.pdbx_seq_one_letter_code
_entity_poly.pdbx_strand_id
1 'polypeptide(L)'
;NLLPSGQETLSALTEPEQTAARFLFCALIGYLKEEAPMDEQSFPMVMEMLNYAEGAKEDGDKDVIDILMEETAARTRQREEYFSDYRRYQLMQVDKARVLLACRVIINDLLGKLYRYDYNVGYDCLLDDGNSISRKLKKSNEEMEVEEDAPCDR
;
A
#
# COMPACT_ATOMS: atom_id res chain seq x y z
N ASN A 1 -7.13 -22.92 -10.91
CA ASN A 1 -6.77 -22.12 -9.75
C ASN A 1 -7.28 -20.70 -9.87
N LEU A 2 -8.57 -20.56 -9.63
CA LEU A 2 -9.21 -19.25 -9.66
C LEU A 2 -9.07 -18.60 -8.29
N LEU A 3 -8.62 -17.36 -8.30
CA LEU A 3 -8.66 -16.55 -7.08
C LEU A 3 -10.12 -16.33 -6.69
N PRO A 4 -10.43 -16.33 -5.38
CA PRO A 4 -11.79 -16.04 -4.96
C PRO A 4 -12.20 -14.65 -5.43
N SER A 5 -13.49 -14.46 -5.64
CA SER A 5 -14.01 -13.14 -5.97
C SER A 5 -13.79 -12.18 -4.80
N GLY A 6 -13.80 -10.87 -5.08
CA GLY A 6 -13.67 -9.87 -4.03
C GLY A 6 -14.71 -10.04 -2.93
N GLN A 7 -15.94 -10.39 -3.30
CA GLN A 7 -17.01 -10.59 -2.32
C GLN A 7 -16.78 -11.86 -1.47
N GLU A 8 -16.34 -12.93 -2.08
CA GLU A 8 -16.01 -14.17 -1.35
C GLU A 8 -14.86 -13.93 -0.38
N THR A 9 -13.85 -13.19 -0.79
CA THR A 9 -12.72 -12.84 0.07
C THR A 9 -13.19 -12.02 1.26
N LEU A 10 -14.02 -11.00 1.03
CA LEU A 10 -14.56 -10.18 2.12
C LEU A 10 -15.39 -11.01 3.10
N SER A 11 -16.19 -11.95 2.59
CA SER A 11 -17.02 -12.81 3.43
C SER A 11 -16.17 -13.77 4.28
N ALA A 12 -14.98 -14.11 3.83
CA ALA A 12 -14.08 -15.00 4.57
C ALA A 12 -13.31 -14.27 5.69
N LEU A 13 -13.31 -12.94 5.70
CA LEU A 13 -12.63 -12.16 6.73
C LEU A 13 -13.49 -12.03 7.98
N THR A 14 -12.84 -11.96 9.13
CA THR A 14 -13.52 -11.59 10.38
C THR A 14 -13.93 -10.12 10.32
N GLU A 15 -14.85 -9.69 11.20
CA GLU A 15 -15.22 -8.28 11.28
C GLU A 15 -14.03 -7.36 11.53
N PRO A 16 -13.12 -7.65 12.48
CA PRO A 16 -11.94 -6.82 12.65
C PRO A 16 -11.06 -6.77 11.39
N GLU A 17 -10.92 -7.88 10.67
CA GLU A 17 -10.15 -7.92 9.44
C GLU A 17 -10.80 -7.07 8.34
N GLN A 18 -12.13 -7.10 8.23
CA GLN A 18 -12.85 -6.24 7.28
C GLN A 18 -12.68 -4.77 7.62
N THR A 19 -12.74 -4.42 8.90
CA THR A 19 -12.52 -3.05 9.35
C THR A 19 -11.10 -2.59 9.05
N ALA A 20 -10.11 -3.44 9.34
CA ALA A 20 -8.71 -3.16 9.03
C ALA A 20 -8.50 -2.94 7.53
N ALA A 21 -9.12 -3.76 6.69
CA ALA A 21 -9.03 -3.61 5.24
C ALA A 21 -9.57 -2.26 4.78
N ARG A 22 -10.70 -1.83 5.36
CA ARG A 22 -11.27 -0.52 5.03
C ARG A 22 -10.34 0.63 5.43
N PHE A 23 -9.78 0.57 6.63
CA PHE A 23 -8.82 1.61 7.06
C PHE A 23 -7.61 1.64 6.13
N LEU A 24 -7.08 0.50 5.79
CA LEU A 24 -5.93 0.43 4.89
C LEU A 24 -6.26 1.00 3.51
N PHE A 25 -7.39 0.60 2.92
CA PHE A 25 -7.81 1.14 1.63
C PHE A 25 -7.98 2.65 1.67
N CYS A 26 -8.70 3.15 2.67
CA CYS A 26 -8.92 4.59 2.81
C CYS A 26 -7.60 5.34 2.97
N ALA A 27 -6.68 4.78 3.73
CA ALA A 27 -5.37 5.40 3.93
C ALA A 27 -4.57 5.46 2.63
N LEU A 28 -4.50 4.36 1.88
CA LEU A 28 -3.72 4.32 0.64
C LEU A 28 -4.32 5.22 -0.44
N ILE A 29 -5.64 5.18 -0.59
CA ILE A 29 -6.34 6.02 -1.57
C ILE A 29 -6.18 7.49 -1.19
N GLY A 30 -6.37 7.83 0.08
CA GLY A 30 -6.21 9.19 0.56
C GLY A 30 -4.78 9.70 0.41
N TYR A 31 -3.80 8.85 0.71
CA TYR A 31 -2.39 9.18 0.51
C TYR A 31 -2.10 9.53 -0.95
N LEU A 32 -2.54 8.66 -1.88
CA LEU A 32 -2.31 8.91 -3.30
C LEU A 32 -3.00 10.19 -3.77
N LYS A 33 -4.20 10.44 -3.29
CA LYS A 33 -4.96 11.64 -3.67
C LYS A 33 -4.22 12.92 -3.26
N GLU A 34 -3.60 12.92 -2.09
CA GLU A 34 -2.95 14.11 -1.55
C GLU A 34 -1.49 14.24 -1.97
N GLU A 35 -0.78 13.11 -2.09
CA GLU A 35 0.68 13.12 -2.23
C GLU A 35 1.17 12.71 -3.62
N ALA A 36 0.38 11.97 -4.39
CA ALA A 36 0.83 11.41 -5.65
C ALA A 36 0.57 12.37 -6.82
N PRO A 37 1.40 12.32 -7.86
CA PRO A 37 1.06 12.99 -9.10
C PRO A 37 -0.18 12.34 -9.74
N MET A 38 -0.88 13.09 -10.59
CA MET A 38 -2.18 12.68 -11.15
C MET A 38 -2.14 11.31 -11.82
N ASP A 39 -1.07 11.01 -12.52
CA ASP A 39 -0.94 9.74 -13.24
C ASP A 39 -0.75 8.54 -12.32
N GLU A 40 -0.39 8.78 -11.07
CA GLU A 40 -0.28 7.72 -10.07
C GLU A 40 -1.49 7.65 -9.13
N GLN A 41 -2.50 8.45 -9.33
CA GLN A 41 -3.74 8.39 -8.55
C GLN A 41 -4.67 7.32 -9.13
N SER A 42 -4.33 6.06 -8.92
CA SER A 42 -5.00 4.95 -9.59
C SER A 42 -4.97 3.67 -8.74
N PHE A 43 -5.88 2.74 -9.05
CA PHE A 43 -5.90 1.44 -8.37
C PHE A 43 -4.64 0.60 -8.65
N PRO A 44 -4.06 0.60 -9.87
CA PRO A 44 -2.78 -0.07 -10.05
C PRO A 44 -1.69 0.44 -9.11
N MET A 45 -1.69 1.73 -8.79
CA MET A 45 -0.73 2.28 -7.83
C MET A 45 -1.01 1.80 -6.41
N VAL A 46 -2.27 1.67 -6.03
CA VAL A 46 -2.63 1.06 -4.74
C VAL A 46 -2.10 -0.37 -4.67
N MET A 47 -2.26 -1.13 -5.77
CA MET A 47 -1.73 -2.49 -5.84
C MET A 47 -0.21 -2.53 -5.66
N GLU A 48 0.50 -1.59 -6.31
CA GLU A 48 1.95 -1.50 -6.15
C GLU A 48 2.32 -1.23 -4.67
N MET A 49 1.64 -0.31 -4.02
CA MET A 49 1.85 -0.06 -2.59
C MET A 49 1.62 -1.31 -1.74
N LEU A 50 0.56 -2.04 -2.00
CA LEU A 50 0.27 -3.28 -1.27
C LEU A 50 1.37 -4.34 -1.45
N ASN A 51 1.96 -4.41 -2.63
CA ASN A 51 3.07 -5.32 -2.88
C ASN A 51 4.28 -5.01 -2.01
N TYR A 52 4.54 -3.74 -1.75
CA TYR A 52 5.62 -3.33 -0.85
C TYR A 52 5.26 -3.49 0.62
N ALA A 53 3.98 -3.49 0.95
CA ALA A 53 3.54 -3.66 2.34
C ALA A 53 3.80 -5.06 2.90
N GLU A 54 4.08 -6.04 2.05
CA GLU A 54 4.35 -7.41 2.48
C GLU A 54 5.78 -7.63 2.96
N GLY A 55 6.60 -6.61 2.95
CA GLY A 55 8.03 -6.78 3.22
C GLY A 55 8.41 -7.00 4.67
N ALA A 56 7.49 -6.79 5.61
CA ALA A 56 7.80 -6.97 7.02
C ALA A 56 7.90 -8.47 7.35
N LYS A 57 9.06 -8.89 7.80
CA LYS A 57 9.35 -10.32 8.04
C LYS A 57 8.92 -10.80 9.43
N GLU A 58 8.80 -9.88 10.38
CA GLU A 58 8.45 -10.20 11.75
C GLU A 58 7.39 -9.23 12.27
N ASP A 59 6.64 -9.68 13.26
CA ASP A 59 5.65 -8.82 13.92
C ASP A 59 6.36 -7.62 14.55
N GLY A 60 5.85 -6.44 14.26
CA GLY A 60 6.41 -5.20 14.78
C GLY A 60 7.44 -4.54 13.88
N ASP A 61 7.94 -5.24 12.86
CA ASP A 61 8.84 -4.63 11.89
C ASP A 61 8.08 -3.65 11.00
N LYS A 62 8.76 -2.59 10.62
CA LYS A 62 8.19 -1.61 9.70
C LYS A 62 8.35 -2.09 8.27
N ASP A 63 7.29 -1.99 7.50
CA ASP A 63 7.37 -2.19 6.06
C ASP A 63 7.61 -0.84 5.35
N VAL A 64 7.75 -0.91 4.03
CA VAL A 64 8.01 0.28 3.21
C VAL A 64 6.88 1.31 3.34
N ILE A 65 5.64 0.85 3.46
CA ILE A 65 4.49 1.75 3.58
C ILE A 65 4.51 2.48 4.93
N ASP A 66 4.88 1.79 6.01
CA ASP A 66 5.04 2.42 7.32
C ASP A 66 6.03 3.57 7.26
N ILE A 67 7.17 3.34 6.62
CA ILE A 67 8.22 4.35 6.46
C ILE A 67 7.71 5.53 5.64
N LEU A 68 7.04 5.25 4.53
CA LEU A 68 6.50 6.28 3.64
C LEU A 68 5.50 7.18 4.38
N MET A 69 4.61 6.59 5.16
CA MET A 69 3.63 7.34 5.95
C MET A 69 4.30 8.17 7.04
N GLU A 70 5.31 7.63 7.71
CA GLU A 70 6.04 8.35 8.75
C GLU A 70 6.80 9.55 8.17
N GLU A 71 7.46 9.39 7.04
CA GLU A 71 8.17 10.48 6.37
C GLU A 71 7.22 11.61 6.00
N THR A 72 6.06 11.26 5.48
CA THR A 72 5.05 12.25 5.10
C THR A 72 4.54 12.99 6.33
N ALA A 73 4.22 12.27 7.40
CA ALA A 73 3.75 12.88 8.64
C ALA A 73 4.77 13.83 9.25
N ALA A 74 6.06 13.47 9.20
CA ALA A 74 7.13 14.33 9.70
C ALA A 74 7.27 15.61 8.89
N ARG A 75 7.03 15.54 7.58
CA ARG A 75 7.22 16.65 6.65
C ARG A 75 6.08 17.65 6.67
N THR A 76 4.83 17.15 6.72
CA THR A 76 3.66 18.03 6.50
C THR A 76 3.14 18.71 7.75
N ARG A 77 3.38 18.17 8.91
CA ARG A 77 2.81 18.65 10.19
C ARG A 77 1.28 18.70 10.21
N GLN A 78 0.63 18.42 9.11
CA GLN A 78 -0.82 18.38 9.02
C GLN A 78 -1.29 16.95 9.20
N ARG A 79 -2.38 16.81 9.94
CA ARG A 79 -2.99 15.50 10.16
C ARG A 79 -4.02 15.27 9.08
N GLU A 80 -3.58 14.69 7.98
CA GLU A 80 -4.50 14.27 6.95
C GLU A 80 -5.30 13.05 7.40
N GLU A 81 -6.52 12.93 6.89
CA GLU A 81 -7.39 11.82 7.27
C GLU A 81 -6.77 10.45 6.94
N TYR A 82 -6.07 10.36 5.82
CA TYR A 82 -5.43 9.10 5.44
C TYR A 82 -4.40 8.65 6.47
N PHE A 83 -3.72 9.59 7.09
CA PHE A 83 -2.73 9.25 8.13
C PHE A 83 -3.43 8.70 9.37
N SER A 84 -4.56 9.27 9.75
CA SER A 84 -5.38 8.78 10.85
C SER A 84 -5.90 7.36 10.57
N ASP A 85 -6.37 7.12 9.37
CA ASP A 85 -6.83 5.80 8.94
C ASP A 85 -5.71 4.77 8.98
N TYR A 86 -4.52 5.16 8.52
CA TYR A 86 -3.36 4.27 8.56
C TYR A 86 -2.97 3.90 9.99
N ARG A 87 -2.98 4.87 10.90
CA ARG A 87 -2.71 4.62 12.32
C ARG A 87 -3.72 3.66 12.92
N ARG A 88 -4.99 3.82 12.60
CA ARG A 88 -6.02 2.90 13.07
C ARG A 88 -5.77 1.48 12.56
N TYR A 89 -5.40 1.35 11.30
CA TYR A 89 -5.02 0.07 10.74
C TYR A 89 -3.83 -0.55 11.48
N GLN A 90 -2.77 0.22 11.72
CA GLN A 90 -1.58 -0.26 12.42
C GLN A 90 -1.87 -0.77 13.83
N LEU A 91 -2.81 -0.14 14.53
CA LEU A 91 -3.15 -0.47 15.91
C LEU A 91 -4.08 -1.68 16.04
N MET A 92 -4.64 -2.16 14.96
CA MET A 92 -5.56 -3.29 15.00
C MET A 92 -4.81 -4.62 15.18
N GLN A 93 -5.36 -5.48 16.03
CA GLN A 93 -4.83 -6.82 16.30
C GLN A 93 -5.45 -7.81 15.32
N VAL A 94 -4.94 -7.84 14.12
CA VAL A 94 -5.45 -8.68 13.02
C VAL A 94 -4.30 -9.36 12.31
N ASP A 95 -4.61 -10.42 11.57
CA ASP A 95 -3.64 -11.03 10.66
C ASP A 95 -3.50 -10.14 9.44
N LYS A 96 -2.44 -9.35 9.43
CA LYS A 96 -2.20 -8.36 8.37
C LYS A 96 -1.98 -9.01 7.01
N ALA A 97 -1.38 -10.19 6.98
CA ALA A 97 -1.18 -10.91 5.72
C ALA A 97 -2.53 -11.23 5.05
N ARG A 98 -3.53 -11.64 5.83
CA ARG A 98 -4.87 -11.88 5.32
C ARG A 98 -5.53 -10.60 4.80
N VAL A 99 -5.37 -9.51 5.53
CA VAL A 99 -5.92 -8.21 5.15
C VAL A 99 -5.30 -7.74 3.83
N LEU A 100 -3.98 -7.82 3.71
CA LEU A 100 -3.27 -7.44 2.48
C LEU A 100 -3.69 -8.30 1.29
N LEU A 101 -3.82 -9.59 1.49
CA LEU A 101 -4.28 -10.49 0.43
C LEU A 101 -5.69 -10.14 -0.01
N ALA A 102 -6.59 -9.88 0.94
CA ALA A 102 -7.96 -9.47 0.64
C ALA A 102 -7.98 -8.17 -0.18
N CYS A 103 -7.20 -7.19 0.22
CA CYS A 103 -7.11 -5.92 -0.52
C CYS A 103 -6.65 -6.14 -1.95
N ARG A 104 -5.65 -6.99 -2.16
CA ARG A 104 -5.17 -7.29 -3.51
C ARG A 104 -6.22 -7.97 -4.37
N VAL A 105 -6.94 -8.93 -3.81
CA VAL A 105 -7.99 -9.64 -4.54
C VAL A 105 -9.09 -8.67 -4.96
N ILE A 106 -9.50 -7.78 -4.05
CA ILE A 106 -10.52 -6.77 -4.33
C ILE A 106 -10.07 -5.83 -5.44
N ILE A 107 -8.84 -5.35 -5.36
CA ILE A 107 -8.31 -4.43 -6.38
C ILE A 107 -8.20 -5.15 -7.73
N ASN A 108 -7.71 -6.37 -7.76
CA ASN A 108 -7.63 -7.15 -8.99
C ASN A 108 -9.01 -7.35 -9.62
N ASP A 109 -10.02 -7.60 -8.80
CA ASP A 109 -11.39 -7.73 -9.28
C ASP A 109 -11.88 -6.41 -9.89
N LEU A 110 -11.62 -5.29 -9.22
CA LEU A 110 -11.96 -3.96 -9.72
C LEU A 110 -11.23 -3.63 -11.02
N LEU A 111 -9.94 -3.92 -11.08
CA LEU A 111 -9.14 -3.69 -12.29
C LEU A 111 -9.64 -4.50 -13.46
N GLY A 112 -9.99 -5.76 -13.23
CA GLY A 112 -10.56 -6.60 -14.27
C GLY A 112 -11.86 -6.05 -14.83
N LYS A 113 -12.67 -5.38 -14.01
CA LYS A 113 -13.93 -4.77 -14.43
C LYS A 113 -13.75 -3.43 -15.10
N LEU A 114 -12.84 -2.60 -14.60
CA LEU A 114 -12.69 -1.21 -15.03
C LEU A 114 -11.71 -1.05 -16.19
N TYR A 115 -10.67 -1.88 -16.24
CA TYR A 115 -9.58 -1.73 -17.19
C TYR A 115 -9.45 -2.95 -18.11
N ARG A 116 -10.56 -3.41 -18.63
CA ARG A 116 -10.60 -4.64 -19.41
C ARG A 116 -9.70 -4.60 -20.65
N TYR A 117 -9.33 -3.41 -21.13
CA TYR A 117 -8.63 -3.27 -22.40
C TYR A 117 -7.28 -2.55 -22.35
N ASP A 118 -6.90 -1.95 -21.22
CA ASP A 118 -5.72 -1.09 -21.18
C ASP A 118 -4.86 -1.30 -19.92
N TYR A 119 -4.50 -2.54 -19.70
CA TYR A 119 -3.55 -2.86 -18.63
C TYR A 119 -2.15 -2.29 -18.85
N ASN A 120 -1.89 -1.89 -20.09
CA ASN A 120 -0.55 -1.50 -20.50
C ASN A 120 -0.39 0.00 -20.70
N VAL A 121 -1.28 0.81 -20.17
CA VAL A 121 -0.98 2.23 -20.08
C VAL A 121 0.13 2.33 -19.06
N GLY A 122 1.35 2.21 -19.54
CA GLY A 122 2.53 2.25 -18.71
C GLY A 122 2.54 3.55 -17.93
N TYR A 123 3.02 3.45 -16.71
CA TYR A 123 3.34 4.61 -15.89
C TYR A 123 4.59 5.29 -16.43
N ASP A 124 4.72 5.38 -17.74
CA ASP A 124 5.78 6.18 -18.31
C ASP A 124 5.44 7.63 -18.04
N CYS A 125 5.69 7.99 -16.83
CA CYS A 125 5.50 9.35 -16.41
C CYS A 125 6.50 10.22 -17.15
N LEU A 126 6.00 10.95 -18.14
CA LEU A 126 6.81 11.86 -18.91
C LEU A 126 7.27 13.06 -18.07
N LEU A 127 6.65 13.26 -16.91
CA LEU A 127 6.95 14.37 -16.02
C LEU A 127 7.34 13.84 -14.66
N ASP A 128 8.62 13.58 -14.49
CA ASP A 128 9.14 13.26 -13.18
C ASP A 128 9.37 14.56 -12.42
N ASP A 129 8.42 14.90 -11.58
CA ASP A 129 8.50 16.07 -10.73
C ASP A 129 9.09 15.77 -9.35
N GLY A 130 9.61 14.57 -9.16
CA GLY A 130 10.15 14.14 -7.88
C GLY A 130 9.11 13.63 -6.89
N ASN A 131 7.83 13.66 -7.26
CA ASN A 131 6.74 13.20 -6.40
C ASN A 131 6.25 11.79 -6.71
N SER A 132 6.90 11.09 -7.62
CA SER A 132 6.50 9.74 -7.99
C SER A 132 6.51 8.82 -6.78
N ILE A 133 5.36 8.22 -6.47
CA ILE A 133 5.23 7.27 -5.37
C ILE A 133 5.94 5.96 -5.70
N SER A 134 5.84 5.52 -6.94
CA SER A 134 6.55 4.32 -7.39
C SER A 134 8.06 4.43 -7.14
N ARG A 135 8.62 5.58 -7.44
CA ARG A 135 10.05 5.84 -7.18
C ARG A 135 10.37 5.84 -5.70
N LYS A 136 9.53 6.49 -4.88
CA LYS A 136 9.71 6.53 -3.42
C LYS A 136 9.66 5.13 -2.82
N LEU A 137 8.74 4.28 -3.28
CA LEU A 137 8.63 2.90 -2.83
C LEU A 137 9.89 2.10 -3.14
N LYS A 138 10.38 2.19 -4.36
CA LYS A 138 11.60 1.50 -4.80
C LYS A 138 12.81 1.95 -3.99
N LYS A 139 12.95 3.26 -3.80
CA LYS A 139 14.06 3.82 -3.04
C LYS A 139 14.05 3.34 -1.59
N SER A 140 12.91 3.43 -0.92
CA SER A 140 12.79 2.99 0.46
C SER A 140 13.04 1.49 0.60
N ASN A 141 12.58 0.70 -0.35
CA ASN A 141 12.80 -0.74 -0.35
C ASN A 141 14.29 -1.08 -0.52
N GLU A 142 14.98 -0.38 -1.42
CA GLU A 142 16.41 -0.55 -1.63
C GLU A 142 17.20 -0.20 -0.37
N GLU A 143 16.85 0.88 0.30
CA GLU A 143 17.47 1.28 1.55
C GLU A 143 17.29 0.22 2.64
N MET A 144 16.11 -0.37 2.75
CA MET A 144 15.85 -1.45 3.69
C MET A 144 16.68 -2.70 3.37
N GLU A 145 16.79 -3.07 2.10
CA GLU A 145 17.60 -4.21 1.67
C GLU A 145 19.08 -4.01 2.00
N VAL A 146 19.59 -2.81 1.79
CA VAL A 146 20.98 -2.48 2.13
C VAL A 146 21.23 -2.62 3.63
N GLU A 147 20.28 -2.18 4.47
CA GLU A 147 20.40 -2.34 5.92
C GLU A 147 20.43 -3.80 6.34
N GLU A 148 19.60 -4.64 5.72
CA GLU A 148 19.59 -6.08 6.01
C GLU A 148 20.88 -6.76 5.59
N ASP A 149 21.45 -6.35 4.47
CA ASP A 149 22.66 -6.93 3.92
C ASP A 149 23.93 -6.32 4.52
N ALA A 150 23.81 -5.27 5.32
CA ALA A 150 24.94 -4.64 5.96
C ALA A 150 25.63 -5.63 6.91
N PRO A 151 26.96 -5.74 6.83
CA PRO A 151 27.67 -6.63 7.76
C PRO A 151 27.47 -6.14 9.20
N CYS A 152 27.21 -7.11 10.09
CA CYS A 152 27.15 -6.78 11.51
C CYS A 152 28.52 -6.37 11.99
N ASP A 153 28.70 -5.11 12.27
CA ASP A 153 29.90 -4.63 12.93
C ASP A 153 29.85 -5.04 14.38
N ARG A 154 30.91 -5.63 14.81
CA ARG A 154 31.07 -6.06 16.21
C ARG A 154 31.82 -5.09 17.03
#